data_0866d5e8ec9f2296c51835543874132d
#
_entry.id   0866d5e8ec9f2296c51835543874132d
#
_cell.length_a   1.000
_cell.length_b   1.000
_cell.length_c   1.000
_cell.angle_alpha   90.00
_cell.angle_beta   90.00
_cell.angle_gamma   90.00
#
_symmetry.space_group_name_H-M   'P 1'
#
loop_
_entity.id
_entity.type
_entity.pdbx_description
1 polymer ?
#
loop_
_entity_poly.entity_id
_entity_poly.type
_entity_poly.pdbx_seq_one_letter_code
_entity_poly.pdbx_strand_id
1 'polypeptide(L)'
;MTEKFIMAGSTALHVCDSQAGDKCVVLLHGYLESLLVWEDFVPYLYKEVRVVTLDLPGHGISVVTGAVHTMDFLADTGADARKALGIGRCTLVGHSMGGYVALAFCERHPEMLDGVVLLSSTPNPDTPEKAENRRREIALVEAGKKEMLARIAPAAGFAEENRARMRDEIEDLTEQVFVTEDEGIVALLGGMIARRDQNEMLRTSKVPQLFILGRKDGYIPPEAAEKMVAEHPQAQVVWLENSGHMGFLEEPEAAAQAILDFVHDEKIG
;
A
#
# COMPACT_ATOMS: atom_id res chain seq x y z
N MET A 1 -17.63 -1.09 9.26
CA MET A 1 -16.30 -1.46 9.80
C MET A 1 -16.27 -1.17 11.32
N THR A 2 -15.54 -1.97 12.09
CA THR A 2 -15.29 -1.71 13.52
C THR A 2 -13.89 -1.13 13.66
N GLU A 3 -13.83 0.10 14.12
CA GLU A 3 -12.59 0.82 14.41
C GLU A 3 -12.09 0.48 15.82
N LYS A 4 -10.79 0.24 15.95
CA LYS A 4 -10.16 -0.12 17.22
C LYS A 4 -8.65 0.07 17.22
N PHE A 5 -8.05 0.13 18.40
CA PHE A 5 -6.60 -0.03 18.57
C PHE A 5 -6.28 -1.48 18.94
N ILE A 6 -5.19 -1.99 18.40
CA ILE A 6 -4.62 -3.30 18.75
C ILE A 6 -3.15 -3.17 19.12
N MET A 7 -2.65 -4.15 19.86
CA MET A 7 -1.21 -4.31 20.08
C MET A 7 -0.66 -5.34 19.10
N ALA A 8 0.15 -4.90 18.16
CA ALA A 8 0.93 -5.73 17.25
C ALA A 8 2.35 -5.88 17.82
N GLY A 9 2.60 -6.94 18.58
CA GLY A 9 3.80 -7.03 19.41
C GLY A 9 3.83 -5.90 20.44
N SER A 10 4.83 -5.01 20.34
CA SER A 10 4.98 -3.82 21.19
C SER A 10 4.42 -2.53 20.56
N THR A 11 3.88 -2.60 19.35
CA THR A 11 3.43 -1.43 18.57
C THR A 11 1.91 -1.32 18.64
N ALA A 12 1.39 -0.17 19.07
CA ALA A 12 -0.03 0.11 19.02
C ALA A 12 -0.41 0.55 17.60
N LEU A 13 -1.38 -0.12 17.00
CA LEU A 13 -1.88 0.16 15.66
C LEU A 13 -3.37 0.51 15.70
N HIS A 14 -3.73 1.49 14.93
CA HIS A 14 -5.11 1.82 14.59
C HIS A 14 -5.57 0.95 13.41
N VAL A 15 -6.72 0.32 13.53
CA VAL A 15 -7.26 -0.61 12.53
C VAL A 15 -8.77 -0.45 12.38
N CYS A 16 -9.27 -0.69 11.16
CA CYS A 16 -10.68 -0.91 10.89
C CYS A 16 -10.88 -2.33 10.34
N ASP A 17 -11.91 -3.03 10.81
CA ASP A 17 -12.14 -4.45 10.55
C ASP A 17 -13.63 -4.70 10.29
N SER A 18 -13.99 -5.31 9.16
CA SER A 18 -15.36 -5.69 8.84
C SER A 18 -15.86 -6.90 9.65
N GLN A 19 -14.93 -7.69 10.22
CA GLN A 19 -15.17 -8.85 11.07
C GLN A 19 -15.99 -10.00 10.45
N ALA A 20 -16.35 -9.90 9.18
CA ALA A 20 -17.19 -10.89 8.49
C ALA A 20 -16.59 -11.29 7.15
N GLY A 21 -16.63 -12.58 6.84
CA GLY A 21 -16.15 -13.19 5.58
C GLY A 21 -15.22 -14.38 5.85
N ASP A 22 -15.30 -15.39 4.99
CA ASP A 22 -14.47 -16.61 5.09
C ASP A 22 -13.04 -16.35 4.57
N LYS A 23 -12.88 -15.46 3.60
CA LYS A 23 -11.61 -14.98 3.09
C LYS A 23 -11.32 -13.58 3.62
N CYS A 24 -10.04 -13.27 3.83
CA CYS A 24 -9.62 -12.00 4.41
C CYS A 24 -8.70 -11.25 3.46
N VAL A 25 -9.01 -9.97 3.24
CA VAL A 25 -8.17 -9.01 2.53
C VAL A 25 -7.68 -7.96 3.51
N VAL A 26 -6.37 -7.73 3.54
CA VAL A 26 -5.74 -6.67 4.34
C VAL A 26 -5.21 -5.62 3.38
N LEU A 27 -5.68 -4.38 3.53
CA LEU A 27 -5.30 -3.23 2.69
C LEU A 27 -4.21 -2.41 3.39
N LEU A 28 -3.07 -2.26 2.74
CA LEU A 28 -1.91 -1.48 3.20
C LEU A 28 -1.81 -0.21 2.36
N HIS A 29 -1.92 0.94 3.02
CA HIS A 29 -1.89 2.26 2.38
C HIS A 29 -0.50 2.65 1.87
N GLY A 30 -0.44 3.69 1.04
CA GLY A 30 0.78 4.24 0.47
C GLY A 30 1.50 5.25 1.38
N TYR A 31 2.54 5.86 0.85
CA TYR A 31 3.29 6.94 1.50
C TYR A 31 2.44 8.20 1.59
N LEU A 32 2.45 8.87 2.75
CA LEU A 32 1.64 10.05 3.09
C LEU A 32 0.12 9.80 3.16
N GLU A 33 -0.29 8.55 3.22
CA GLU A 33 -1.67 8.11 3.36
C GLU A 33 -1.91 7.54 4.77
N SER A 34 -3.16 7.19 5.05
CA SER A 34 -3.58 6.46 6.23
C SER A 34 -4.64 5.41 5.84
N LEU A 35 -5.17 4.66 6.79
CA LEU A 35 -6.28 3.74 6.52
C LEU A 35 -7.53 4.45 5.96
N LEU A 36 -7.66 5.77 6.15
CA LEU A 36 -8.78 6.56 5.64
C LEU A 36 -8.84 6.58 4.11
N VAL A 37 -7.71 6.41 3.42
CA VAL A 37 -7.68 6.36 1.95
C VAL A 37 -8.55 5.24 1.37
N TRP A 38 -8.88 4.23 2.20
CA TRP A 38 -9.69 3.08 1.81
C TRP A 38 -11.18 3.25 2.09
N GLU A 39 -11.62 4.35 2.74
CA GLU A 39 -12.99 4.50 3.24
C GLU A 39 -14.03 4.30 2.14
N ASP A 40 -13.85 4.96 0.99
CA ASP A 40 -14.75 4.85 -0.16
C ASP A 40 -14.52 3.59 -1.01
N PHE A 41 -13.38 2.93 -0.84
CA PHE A 41 -13.05 1.69 -1.57
C PHE A 41 -13.56 0.43 -0.86
N VAL A 42 -13.52 0.39 0.46
CA VAL A 42 -13.98 -0.77 1.27
C VAL A 42 -15.39 -1.22 0.93
N PRO A 43 -16.37 -0.33 0.65
CA PRO A 43 -17.74 -0.74 0.28
C PRO A 43 -17.85 -1.69 -0.91
N TYR A 44 -16.88 -1.69 -1.80
CA TYR A 44 -16.83 -2.60 -2.96
C TYR A 44 -16.38 -4.02 -2.60
N LEU A 45 -15.75 -4.21 -1.42
CA LEU A 45 -15.14 -5.48 -1.01
C LEU A 45 -15.85 -6.17 0.15
N TYR A 46 -16.27 -5.43 1.19
CA TYR A 46 -16.61 -5.98 2.51
C TYR A 46 -17.85 -6.89 2.54
N LYS A 47 -18.65 -6.92 1.47
CA LYS A 47 -19.79 -7.82 1.35
C LYS A 47 -19.41 -9.24 0.95
N GLU A 48 -18.26 -9.38 0.27
CA GLU A 48 -17.77 -10.63 -0.29
C GLU A 48 -16.64 -11.25 0.57
N VAL A 49 -15.86 -10.39 1.24
CA VAL A 49 -14.68 -10.81 2.01
C VAL A 49 -14.58 -10.02 3.32
N ARG A 50 -13.89 -10.57 4.32
CA ARG A 50 -13.46 -9.77 5.46
C ARG A 50 -12.39 -8.78 5.00
N VAL A 51 -12.62 -7.50 5.26
CA VAL A 51 -11.67 -6.42 4.94
C VAL A 51 -11.09 -5.85 6.21
N VAL A 52 -9.77 -5.75 6.25
CA VAL A 52 -9.03 -5.08 7.33
C VAL A 52 -8.17 -4.00 6.71
N THR A 53 -8.28 -2.79 7.24
CA THR A 53 -7.39 -1.66 6.93
C THR A 53 -6.64 -1.27 8.20
N LEU A 54 -5.44 -0.77 8.08
CA LEU A 54 -4.65 -0.36 9.23
C LEU A 54 -3.76 0.83 8.88
N ASP A 55 -3.53 1.69 9.87
CA ASP A 55 -2.47 2.69 9.79
C ASP A 55 -1.13 2.00 10.05
N LEU A 56 -0.24 2.05 9.08
CA LEU A 56 1.13 1.59 9.25
C LEU A 56 1.84 2.45 10.33
N PRO A 57 2.79 1.88 11.10
CA PRO A 57 3.52 2.63 12.12
C PRO A 57 4.00 4.00 11.62
N GLY A 58 3.68 5.05 12.37
CA GLY A 58 4.03 6.43 12.06
C GLY A 58 3.12 7.13 11.05
N HIS A 59 1.99 6.52 10.68
CA HIS A 59 0.97 7.12 9.82
C HIS A 59 -0.40 7.08 10.48
N GLY A 60 -1.30 7.96 10.01
CA GLY A 60 -2.60 8.13 10.64
C GLY A 60 -2.46 8.42 12.14
N ILE A 61 -3.08 7.58 12.97
CA ILE A 61 -2.97 7.66 14.44
C ILE A 61 -2.25 6.47 15.08
N SER A 62 -1.52 5.68 14.26
CA SER A 62 -0.59 4.65 14.75
C SER A 62 0.72 5.28 15.20
N VAL A 63 1.30 4.72 16.29
CA VAL A 63 2.50 5.30 16.90
C VAL A 63 3.75 5.21 16.03
N VAL A 64 4.62 6.20 16.14
CA VAL A 64 5.99 6.16 15.59
C VAL A 64 6.86 5.26 16.48
N THR A 65 7.60 4.33 15.89
CA THR A 65 8.46 3.39 16.62
C THR A 65 9.87 3.38 16.03
N GLY A 66 10.77 4.11 16.63
CA GLY A 66 12.16 4.20 16.18
C GLY A 66 12.39 5.21 15.05
N ALA A 67 13.65 5.38 14.67
CA ALA A 67 14.09 6.41 13.72
C ALA A 67 13.93 6.00 12.24
N VAL A 68 13.78 4.70 11.95
CA VAL A 68 13.63 4.15 10.59
C VAL A 68 12.61 3.02 10.62
N HIS A 69 11.57 3.14 9.81
CA HIS A 69 10.59 2.07 9.61
C HIS A 69 10.95 1.28 8.35
N THR A 70 11.79 0.26 8.51
CA THR A 70 12.15 -0.63 7.38
C THR A 70 10.94 -1.43 6.91
N MET A 71 10.94 -1.86 5.65
CA MET A 71 9.86 -2.71 5.12
C MET A 71 9.75 -4.03 5.90
N ASP A 72 10.88 -4.56 6.38
CA ASP A 72 10.93 -5.76 7.23
C ASP A 72 10.24 -5.52 8.59
N PHE A 73 10.51 -4.40 9.25
CA PHE A 73 9.85 -4.02 10.49
C PHE A 73 8.33 -3.86 10.30
N LEU A 74 7.90 -3.20 9.22
CA LEU A 74 6.49 -3.02 8.91
C LEU A 74 5.80 -4.36 8.60
N ALA A 75 6.49 -5.26 7.90
CA ALA A 75 6.00 -6.60 7.61
C ALA A 75 5.83 -7.44 8.88
N ASP A 76 6.82 -7.44 9.79
CA ASP A 76 6.73 -8.17 11.07
C ASP A 76 5.62 -7.59 11.96
N THR A 77 5.48 -6.27 11.99
CA THR A 77 4.36 -5.60 12.70
C THR A 77 3.01 -6.02 12.10
N GLY A 78 2.90 -6.12 10.77
CA GLY A 78 1.73 -6.65 10.08
C GLY A 78 1.41 -8.11 10.45
N ALA A 79 2.43 -8.96 10.57
CA ALA A 79 2.27 -10.35 11.01
C ALA A 79 1.76 -10.45 12.44
N ASP A 80 2.23 -9.59 13.34
CA ASP A 80 1.73 -9.51 14.72
C ASP A 80 0.31 -8.93 14.77
N ALA A 81 -0.01 -7.91 13.97
CA ALA A 81 -1.38 -7.39 13.84
C ALA A 81 -2.35 -8.48 13.39
N ARG A 82 -1.98 -9.26 12.38
CA ARG A 82 -2.77 -10.40 11.91
C ARG A 82 -3.09 -11.40 13.05
N LYS A 83 -2.08 -11.74 13.87
CA LYS A 83 -2.27 -12.61 15.05
C LYS A 83 -3.22 -11.98 16.07
N ALA A 84 -3.05 -10.69 16.37
CA ALA A 84 -3.90 -9.97 17.33
C ALA A 84 -5.37 -9.89 16.87
N LEU A 85 -5.61 -9.88 15.55
CA LEU A 85 -6.94 -9.87 14.94
C LEU A 85 -7.53 -11.27 14.73
N GLY A 86 -6.81 -12.34 15.08
CA GLY A 86 -7.25 -13.72 14.87
C GLY A 86 -7.44 -14.07 13.40
N ILE A 87 -6.68 -13.43 12.51
CA ILE A 87 -6.71 -13.73 11.07
C ILE A 87 -5.84 -14.96 10.81
N GLY A 88 -6.37 -15.93 10.08
CA GLY A 88 -5.64 -17.10 9.58
C GLY A 88 -4.68 -16.72 8.47
N ARG A 89 -4.91 -17.18 7.25
CA ARG A 89 -4.24 -16.67 6.06
C ARG A 89 -5.05 -15.48 5.50
N CYS A 90 -4.39 -14.64 4.69
CA CYS A 90 -5.05 -13.49 4.06
C CYS A 90 -4.40 -13.14 2.73
N THR A 91 -5.10 -12.38 1.90
CA THR A 91 -4.53 -11.67 0.76
C THR A 91 -4.10 -10.29 1.21
N LEU A 92 -2.83 -9.94 1.01
CA LEU A 92 -2.34 -8.57 1.21
C LEU A 92 -2.50 -7.77 -0.07
N VAL A 93 -3.15 -6.64 0.01
CA VAL A 93 -3.22 -5.64 -1.07
C VAL A 93 -2.43 -4.43 -0.62
N GLY A 94 -1.31 -4.18 -1.26
CA GLY A 94 -0.44 -3.04 -0.94
C GLY A 94 -0.47 -1.98 -2.02
N HIS A 95 -0.96 -0.79 -1.68
CA HIS A 95 -0.88 0.37 -2.56
C HIS A 95 0.50 1.03 -2.44
N SER A 96 1.14 1.28 -3.58
CA SER A 96 2.40 2.04 -3.64
C SER A 96 3.44 1.52 -2.61
N MET A 97 3.79 2.30 -1.59
CA MET A 97 4.66 1.90 -0.48
C MET A 97 4.10 0.69 0.30
N GLY A 98 2.78 0.59 0.47
CA GLY A 98 2.15 -0.60 1.07
C GLY A 98 2.47 -1.89 0.31
N GLY A 99 2.70 -1.82 -1.02
CA GLY A 99 3.19 -2.93 -1.81
C GLY A 99 4.62 -3.34 -1.47
N TYR A 100 5.50 -2.41 -1.09
CA TYR A 100 6.85 -2.76 -0.59
C TYR A 100 6.77 -3.53 0.73
N VAL A 101 5.83 -3.13 1.60
CA VAL A 101 5.56 -3.86 2.86
C VAL A 101 4.99 -5.24 2.57
N ALA A 102 4.04 -5.36 1.64
CA ALA A 102 3.45 -6.64 1.23
C ALA A 102 4.49 -7.60 0.66
N LEU A 103 5.47 -7.10 -0.12
CA LEU A 103 6.58 -7.90 -0.63
C LEU A 103 7.53 -8.36 0.47
N ALA A 104 7.88 -7.48 1.41
CA ALA A 104 8.67 -7.86 2.58
C ALA A 104 7.93 -8.91 3.44
N PHE A 105 6.61 -8.77 3.57
CA PHE A 105 5.78 -9.77 4.25
C PHE A 105 5.78 -11.11 3.49
N CYS A 106 5.66 -11.09 2.17
CA CYS A 106 5.71 -12.29 1.32
C CYS A 106 7.06 -13.03 1.44
N GLU A 107 8.17 -12.32 1.59
CA GLU A 107 9.49 -12.90 1.83
C GLU A 107 9.62 -13.55 3.21
N ARG A 108 9.08 -12.90 4.26
CA ARG A 108 9.31 -13.26 5.66
C ARG A 108 8.27 -14.22 6.24
N HIS A 109 7.04 -14.14 5.74
CA HIS A 109 5.86 -14.84 6.26
C HIS A 109 4.99 -15.43 5.15
N PRO A 110 5.55 -16.11 4.12
CA PRO A 110 4.78 -16.58 2.96
C PRO A 110 3.66 -17.56 3.34
N GLU A 111 3.83 -18.32 4.43
CA GLU A 111 2.84 -19.27 4.93
C GLU A 111 1.56 -18.61 5.47
N MET A 112 1.61 -17.30 5.72
CA MET A 112 0.48 -16.51 6.21
C MET A 112 -0.36 -15.90 5.08
N LEU A 113 0.04 -16.09 3.80
CA LEU A 113 -0.58 -15.47 2.64
C LEU A 113 -1.36 -16.47 1.78
N ASP A 114 -2.57 -16.06 1.38
CA ASP A 114 -3.30 -16.66 0.27
C ASP A 114 -2.89 -16.01 -1.06
N GLY A 115 -2.50 -14.76 -1.04
CA GLY A 115 -2.02 -14.01 -2.20
C GLY A 115 -1.42 -12.66 -1.83
N VAL A 116 -0.73 -12.05 -2.79
CA VAL A 116 -0.21 -10.68 -2.71
C VAL A 116 -0.65 -9.89 -3.94
N VAL A 117 -1.17 -8.70 -3.70
CA VAL A 117 -1.61 -7.77 -4.75
C VAL A 117 -0.76 -6.50 -4.67
N LEU A 118 -0.09 -6.18 -5.76
CA LEU A 118 0.60 -4.91 -5.94
C LEU A 118 -0.32 -3.95 -6.69
N LEU A 119 -0.89 -3.01 -5.96
CA LEU A 119 -1.74 -1.95 -6.50
C LEU A 119 -0.89 -0.71 -6.72
N SER A 120 -0.61 -0.38 -7.97
CA SER A 120 0.31 0.70 -8.36
C SER A 120 1.64 0.66 -7.59
N SER A 121 2.28 -0.53 -7.54
CA SER A 121 3.53 -0.76 -6.80
C SER A 121 4.54 -1.55 -7.61
N THR A 122 5.75 -1.74 -7.09
CA THR A 122 6.87 -2.36 -7.80
C THR A 122 7.80 -3.14 -6.86
N PRO A 123 8.38 -4.28 -7.29
CA PRO A 123 9.42 -4.99 -6.55
C PRO A 123 10.81 -4.33 -6.65
N ASN A 124 10.97 -3.31 -7.49
CA ASN A 124 12.27 -2.65 -7.70
C ASN A 124 12.71 -1.82 -6.48
N PRO A 125 14.00 -1.79 -6.16
CA PRO A 125 14.55 -0.85 -5.18
C PRO A 125 14.48 0.59 -5.74
N ASP A 126 14.74 1.57 -4.87
CA ASP A 126 14.92 2.94 -5.35
C ASP A 126 16.14 3.05 -6.27
N THR A 127 15.98 3.76 -7.37
CA THR A 127 17.14 4.23 -8.13
C THR A 127 17.92 5.25 -7.31
N PRO A 128 19.21 5.48 -7.60
CA PRO A 128 19.99 6.52 -6.92
C PRO A 128 19.29 7.89 -6.93
N GLU A 129 18.62 8.23 -8.01
CA GLU A 129 17.86 9.48 -8.15
C GLU A 129 16.61 9.49 -7.21
N LYS A 130 15.83 8.41 -7.18
CA LYS A 130 14.67 8.29 -6.27
C LYS A 130 15.13 8.37 -4.81
N ALA A 131 16.20 7.68 -4.45
CA ALA A 131 16.75 7.72 -3.10
C ALA A 131 17.22 9.13 -2.72
N GLU A 132 17.83 9.89 -3.65
CA GLU A 132 18.23 11.27 -3.41
C GLU A 132 17.02 12.20 -3.27
N ASN A 133 15.97 12.01 -4.05
CA ASN A 133 14.73 12.76 -3.90
C ASN A 133 14.11 12.52 -2.52
N ARG A 134 14.08 11.27 -2.02
CA ARG A 134 13.59 10.99 -0.66
C ARG A 134 14.45 11.64 0.43
N ARG A 135 15.78 11.73 0.26
CA ARG A 135 16.63 12.49 1.19
C ARG A 135 16.31 13.99 1.21
N ARG A 136 15.96 14.56 0.05
CA ARG A 136 15.48 15.95 -0.02
C ARG A 136 14.13 16.13 0.67
N GLU A 137 13.22 15.16 0.54
CA GLU A 137 11.94 15.17 1.27
C GLU A 137 12.18 15.10 2.78
N ILE A 138 13.07 14.21 3.26
CA ILE A 138 13.48 14.17 4.68
C ILE A 138 13.96 15.54 5.14
N ALA A 139 14.87 16.16 4.40
CA ALA A 139 15.41 17.48 4.76
C ALA A 139 14.32 18.58 4.76
N LEU A 140 13.32 18.50 3.88
CA LEU A 140 12.18 19.42 3.88
C LEU A 140 11.31 19.24 5.13
N VAL A 141 10.99 18.00 5.51
CA VAL A 141 10.18 17.69 6.69
C VAL A 141 10.92 18.12 7.97
N GLU A 142 12.20 17.78 8.11
CA GLU A 142 13.04 18.19 9.25
C GLU A 142 13.19 19.71 9.35
N ALA A 143 13.08 20.43 8.23
CA ALA A 143 13.05 21.91 8.20
C ALA A 143 11.66 22.52 8.49
N GLY A 144 10.66 21.70 8.87
CA GLY A 144 9.28 22.14 9.12
C GLY A 144 8.54 22.60 7.86
N LYS A 145 8.88 22.04 6.69
CA LYS A 145 8.29 22.41 5.39
C LYS A 145 7.43 21.29 4.78
N LYS A 146 6.87 20.42 5.61
CA LYS A 146 5.97 19.33 5.21
C LYS A 146 4.83 19.78 4.29
N GLU A 147 4.34 21.01 4.47
CA GLU A 147 3.32 21.62 3.62
C GLU A 147 3.68 21.65 2.12
N MET A 148 4.97 21.63 1.77
CA MET A 148 5.40 21.58 0.38
C MET A 148 5.11 20.20 -0.23
N LEU A 149 5.23 19.13 0.55
CA LEU A 149 4.86 17.78 0.14
C LEU A 149 3.33 17.67 0.02
N ALA A 150 2.59 18.19 1.01
CA ALA A 150 1.13 18.18 1.03
C ALA A 150 0.51 18.84 -0.19
N ARG A 151 1.11 19.90 -0.72
CA ARG A 151 0.60 20.63 -1.89
C ARG A 151 0.83 19.92 -3.23
N ILE A 152 1.80 19.03 -3.33
CA ILE A 152 2.25 18.46 -4.61
C ILE A 152 1.92 16.97 -4.71
N ALA A 153 2.25 16.20 -3.67
CA ALA A 153 2.19 14.75 -3.72
C ALA A 153 0.79 14.17 -3.98
N PRO A 154 -0.29 14.63 -3.29
CA PRO A 154 -1.62 14.07 -3.52
C PRO A 154 -2.08 14.21 -4.98
N ALA A 155 -2.06 15.41 -5.53
CA ALA A 155 -2.52 15.66 -6.90
C ALA A 155 -1.69 14.92 -7.96
N ALA A 156 -0.38 14.71 -7.71
CA ALA A 156 0.51 14.01 -8.64
C ALA A 156 0.17 12.51 -8.78
N GLY A 157 -0.53 11.92 -7.79
CA GLY A 157 -0.97 10.52 -7.83
C GLY A 157 -2.11 10.26 -8.82
N PHE A 158 -2.90 11.26 -9.17
CA PHE A 158 -4.04 11.10 -10.08
C PHE A 158 -3.65 11.37 -11.54
N ALA A 159 -4.32 10.66 -12.47
CA ALA A 159 -4.23 11.00 -13.88
C ALA A 159 -4.66 12.47 -14.09
N GLU A 160 -3.95 13.21 -14.95
CA GLU A 160 -4.15 14.65 -15.12
C GLU A 160 -5.60 15.01 -15.43
N GLU A 161 -6.24 14.24 -16.30
CA GLU A 161 -7.63 14.42 -16.71
C GLU A 161 -8.65 14.12 -15.60
N ASN A 162 -8.26 13.34 -14.58
CA ASN A 162 -9.13 12.99 -13.47
C ASN A 162 -9.09 14.01 -12.33
N ARG A 163 -8.04 14.82 -12.21
CA ARG A 163 -7.82 15.74 -11.09
C ARG A 163 -8.97 16.69 -10.82
N ALA A 164 -9.68 17.09 -11.89
CA ALA A 164 -10.81 18.01 -11.74
C ALA A 164 -12.03 17.37 -11.07
N ARG A 165 -12.26 16.07 -11.33
CA ARG A 165 -13.36 15.30 -10.73
C ARG A 165 -12.99 14.69 -9.38
N MET A 166 -11.69 14.52 -9.10
CA MET A 166 -11.14 13.92 -7.87
C MET A 166 -10.63 14.99 -6.90
N ARG A 167 -11.25 16.19 -6.93
CA ARG A 167 -10.78 17.32 -6.12
C ARG A 167 -10.94 17.06 -4.63
N ASP A 168 -12.06 16.46 -4.24
CA ASP A 168 -12.38 16.20 -2.84
C ASP A 168 -11.43 15.15 -2.27
N GLU A 169 -11.14 14.09 -3.02
CA GLU A 169 -10.18 13.05 -2.65
C GLU A 169 -8.74 13.59 -2.57
N ILE A 170 -8.38 14.52 -3.45
CA ILE A 170 -7.08 15.21 -3.40
C ILE A 170 -6.97 16.10 -2.15
N GLU A 171 -8.05 16.76 -1.76
CA GLU A 171 -8.12 17.59 -0.55
C GLU A 171 -8.00 16.72 0.70
N ASP A 172 -8.73 15.62 0.79
CA ASP A 172 -8.66 14.65 1.89
C ASP A 172 -7.25 14.06 2.06
N LEU A 173 -6.61 13.67 0.95
CA LEU A 173 -5.21 13.20 0.98
C LEU A 173 -4.24 14.31 1.43
N THR A 174 -4.49 15.54 1.03
CA THR A 174 -3.71 16.71 1.46
C THR A 174 -3.81 16.90 2.98
N GLU A 175 -5.01 16.77 3.54
CA GLU A 175 -5.24 16.85 4.98
C GLU A 175 -4.53 15.69 5.74
N GLN A 176 -4.53 14.47 5.19
CA GLN A 176 -3.81 13.34 5.79
C GLN A 176 -2.31 13.60 5.91
N VAL A 177 -1.68 14.28 4.93
CA VAL A 177 -0.28 14.68 5.04
C VAL A 177 -0.06 15.64 6.19
N PHE A 178 -0.97 16.61 6.40
CA PHE A 178 -0.85 17.60 7.48
C PHE A 178 -0.93 16.97 8.87
N VAL A 179 -1.79 15.97 9.06
CA VAL A 179 -1.98 15.33 10.37
C VAL A 179 -0.95 14.24 10.67
N THR A 180 -0.25 13.71 9.66
CA THR A 180 0.81 12.72 9.85
C THR A 180 2.01 13.36 10.57
N GLU A 181 2.55 12.69 11.59
CA GLU A 181 3.71 13.17 12.35
C GLU A 181 4.97 13.23 11.48
N ASP A 182 5.76 14.30 11.65
CA ASP A 182 6.99 14.53 10.86
C ASP A 182 7.99 13.37 11.04
N GLU A 183 8.14 12.88 12.28
CA GLU A 183 8.99 11.73 12.62
C GLU A 183 8.53 10.45 11.90
N GLY A 184 7.23 10.23 11.74
CA GLY A 184 6.66 9.10 11.00
C GLY A 184 7.03 9.16 9.52
N ILE A 185 6.89 10.34 8.91
CA ILE A 185 7.27 10.57 7.51
C ILE A 185 8.75 10.30 7.30
N VAL A 186 9.61 10.85 8.16
CA VAL A 186 11.08 10.68 8.08
C VAL A 186 11.48 9.22 8.26
N ALA A 187 10.91 8.54 9.26
CA ALA A 187 11.20 7.13 9.53
C ALA A 187 10.84 6.23 8.34
N LEU A 188 9.70 6.49 7.69
CA LEU A 188 9.26 5.72 6.54
C LEU A 188 10.08 6.01 5.28
N LEU A 189 10.41 7.28 5.01
CA LEU A 189 11.32 7.64 3.91
C LEU A 189 12.66 6.93 4.03
N GLY A 190 13.21 6.87 5.26
CA GLY A 190 14.42 6.09 5.55
C GLY A 190 14.26 4.60 5.22
N GLY A 191 13.12 4.02 5.58
CA GLY A 191 12.79 2.62 5.27
C GLY A 191 12.66 2.36 3.76
N MET A 192 12.04 3.26 3.02
CA MET A 192 11.91 3.15 1.57
C MET A 192 13.28 3.24 0.86
N ILE A 193 14.18 4.13 1.30
CA ILE A 193 15.55 4.21 0.77
C ILE A 193 16.32 2.91 1.00
N ALA A 194 16.11 2.28 2.16
CA ALA A 194 16.84 1.07 2.56
C ALA A 194 16.27 -0.23 1.98
N ARG A 195 15.11 -0.17 1.27
CA ARG A 195 14.46 -1.38 0.77
C ARG A 195 15.30 -2.10 -0.29
N ARG A 196 15.21 -3.43 -0.22
CA ARG A 196 15.93 -4.32 -1.13
C ARG A 196 15.21 -4.49 -2.46
N ASP A 197 15.93 -5.00 -3.45
CA ASP A 197 15.36 -5.57 -4.67
C ASP A 197 14.60 -6.86 -4.32
N GLN A 198 13.31 -6.91 -4.67
CA GLN A 198 12.43 -8.05 -4.39
C GLN A 198 12.07 -8.86 -5.66
N ASN A 199 12.69 -8.55 -6.80
CA ASN A 199 12.38 -9.20 -8.07
C ASN A 199 12.64 -10.71 -8.02
N GLU A 200 13.79 -11.14 -7.49
CA GLU A 200 14.14 -12.56 -7.41
C GLU A 200 13.23 -13.31 -6.43
N MET A 201 12.95 -12.72 -5.26
CA MET A 201 12.00 -13.27 -4.31
C MET A 201 10.63 -13.47 -4.97
N LEU A 202 10.13 -12.46 -5.67
CA LEU A 202 8.81 -12.49 -6.29
C LEU A 202 8.72 -13.51 -7.42
N ARG A 203 9.78 -13.65 -8.26
CA ARG A 203 9.85 -14.67 -9.32
C ARG A 203 9.85 -16.11 -8.79
N THR A 204 10.43 -16.33 -7.62
CA THR A 204 10.58 -17.66 -7.03
C THR A 204 9.49 -17.99 -5.99
N SER A 205 8.73 -17.00 -5.57
CA SER A 205 7.64 -17.17 -4.61
C SER A 205 6.54 -18.06 -5.18
N LYS A 206 6.00 -18.92 -4.30
CA LYS A 206 4.81 -19.73 -4.59
C LYS A 206 3.51 -19.04 -4.18
N VAL A 207 3.61 -17.89 -3.51
CA VAL A 207 2.44 -17.08 -3.17
C VAL A 207 1.86 -16.51 -4.48
N PRO A 208 0.55 -16.69 -4.73
CA PRO A 208 -0.11 -16.10 -5.89
C PRO A 208 0.03 -14.59 -5.94
N GLN A 209 0.15 -14.03 -7.14
CA GLN A 209 0.48 -12.63 -7.36
C GLN A 209 -0.49 -11.97 -8.34
N LEU A 210 -0.93 -10.76 -8.01
CA LEU A 210 -1.70 -9.90 -8.89
C LEU A 210 -1.08 -8.50 -8.95
N PHE A 211 -0.91 -7.97 -10.15
CA PHE A 211 -0.54 -6.57 -10.38
C PHE A 211 -1.76 -5.82 -10.91
N ILE A 212 -2.14 -4.73 -10.23
CA ILE A 212 -3.16 -3.78 -10.68
C ILE A 212 -2.46 -2.46 -10.96
N LEU A 213 -2.45 -2.02 -12.21
CA LEU A 213 -1.57 -0.96 -12.69
C LEU A 213 -2.36 0.08 -13.48
N GLY A 214 -2.15 1.36 -13.18
CA GLY A 214 -2.74 2.47 -13.94
C GLY A 214 -1.95 2.77 -15.23
N ARG A 215 -2.66 2.93 -16.35
CA ARG A 215 -2.03 3.29 -17.64
C ARG A 215 -1.48 4.72 -17.67
N LYS A 216 -1.92 5.56 -16.75
CA LYS A 216 -1.53 6.99 -16.67
C LYS A 216 -0.76 7.30 -15.38
N ASP A 217 -0.17 6.26 -14.77
CA ASP A 217 0.61 6.39 -13.54
C ASP A 217 1.90 7.18 -13.80
N GLY A 218 2.03 8.34 -13.14
CA GLY A 218 3.20 9.20 -13.23
C GLY A 218 4.37 8.75 -12.35
N TYR A 219 4.12 7.91 -11.32
CA TYR A 219 5.16 7.36 -10.43
C TYR A 219 5.75 6.06 -10.95
N ILE A 220 4.94 5.25 -11.65
CA ILE A 220 5.36 4.03 -12.35
C ILE A 220 4.91 4.17 -13.81
N PRO A 221 5.72 4.83 -14.66
CA PRO A 221 5.36 5.05 -16.06
C PRO A 221 5.04 3.74 -16.80
N PRO A 222 4.15 3.76 -17.80
CA PRO A 222 3.69 2.56 -18.49
C PRO A 222 4.83 1.65 -18.98
N GLU A 223 5.90 2.21 -19.51
CA GLU A 223 7.06 1.44 -20.00
C GLU A 223 7.77 0.68 -18.86
N ALA A 224 7.85 1.29 -17.67
CA ALA A 224 8.43 0.64 -16.50
C ALA A 224 7.50 -0.46 -15.96
N ALA A 225 6.18 -0.22 -15.97
CA ALA A 225 5.18 -1.18 -15.58
C ALA A 225 5.13 -2.38 -16.54
N GLU A 226 5.16 -2.16 -17.85
CA GLU A 226 5.20 -3.22 -18.88
C GLU A 226 6.47 -4.08 -18.77
N LYS A 227 7.62 -3.44 -18.52
CA LYS A 227 8.86 -4.17 -18.24
C LYS A 227 8.73 -5.06 -17.00
N MET A 228 8.20 -4.53 -15.90
CA MET A 228 7.95 -5.30 -14.68
C MET A 228 7.04 -6.49 -14.93
N VAL A 229 5.95 -6.31 -15.67
CA VAL A 229 5.02 -7.38 -16.05
C VAL A 229 5.75 -8.45 -16.87
N ALA A 230 6.56 -8.07 -17.84
CA ALA A 230 7.33 -9.02 -18.66
C ALA A 230 8.36 -9.82 -17.84
N GLU A 231 8.89 -9.25 -16.78
CA GLU A 231 9.84 -9.90 -15.85
C GLU A 231 9.16 -10.85 -14.84
N HIS A 232 7.82 -10.78 -14.70
CA HIS A 232 7.03 -11.60 -13.76
C HIS A 232 5.84 -12.28 -14.45
N PRO A 233 6.08 -13.17 -15.44
CA PRO A 233 5.01 -13.77 -16.25
C PRO A 233 4.07 -14.70 -15.47
N GLN A 234 4.41 -15.07 -14.22
CA GLN A 234 3.57 -15.85 -13.33
C GLN A 234 2.48 -15.02 -12.64
N ALA A 235 2.63 -13.68 -12.58
CA ALA A 235 1.65 -12.80 -11.97
C ALA A 235 0.44 -12.59 -12.88
N GLN A 236 -0.75 -12.55 -12.29
CA GLN A 236 -1.92 -12.01 -12.95
C GLN A 236 -1.76 -10.49 -13.10
N VAL A 237 -2.32 -9.91 -14.16
CA VAL A 237 -2.19 -8.47 -14.42
C VAL A 237 -3.51 -7.88 -14.83
N VAL A 238 -3.89 -6.77 -14.20
CA VAL A 238 -5.04 -5.95 -14.58
C VAL A 238 -4.57 -4.53 -14.80
N TRP A 239 -4.93 -3.97 -15.95
CA TRP A 239 -4.67 -2.58 -16.29
C TRP A 239 -5.91 -1.73 -16.07
N LEU A 240 -5.75 -0.63 -15.33
CA LEU A 240 -6.77 0.41 -15.19
C LEU A 240 -6.48 1.48 -16.25
N GLU A 241 -7.27 1.48 -17.30
CA GLU A 241 -6.96 2.22 -18.54
C GLU A 241 -7.05 3.74 -18.37
N ASN A 242 -7.86 4.22 -17.41
CA ASN A 242 -8.10 5.64 -17.18
C ASN A 242 -7.50 6.16 -15.88
N SER A 243 -6.70 5.36 -15.19
CA SER A 243 -6.17 5.69 -13.87
C SER A 243 -4.68 6.05 -13.89
N GLY A 244 -4.31 6.97 -13.00
CA GLY A 244 -2.95 7.21 -12.56
C GLY A 244 -2.52 6.22 -11.47
N HIS A 245 -1.83 6.75 -10.46
CA HIS A 245 -1.32 5.98 -9.33
C HIS A 245 -2.43 5.59 -8.34
N MET A 246 -3.49 6.40 -8.24
CA MET A 246 -4.61 6.21 -7.32
C MET A 246 -5.75 5.39 -7.95
N GLY A 247 -5.41 4.30 -8.64
CA GLY A 247 -6.35 3.52 -9.43
C GLY A 247 -7.58 3.01 -8.68
N PHE A 248 -7.46 2.73 -7.40
CA PHE A 248 -8.57 2.29 -6.54
C PHE A 248 -9.55 3.44 -6.18
N LEU A 249 -9.15 4.70 -6.35
CA LEU A 249 -10.04 5.86 -6.27
C LEU A 249 -10.56 6.28 -7.63
N GLU A 250 -9.75 6.14 -8.69
CA GLU A 250 -10.06 6.59 -10.03
C GLU A 250 -10.98 5.62 -10.80
N GLU A 251 -10.79 4.30 -10.62
CA GLU A 251 -11.59 3.21 -11.20
C GLU A 251 -11.91 2.14 -10.12
N PRO A 252 -12.66 2.50 -9.04
CA PRO A 252 -12.81 1.65 -7.85
C PRO A 252 -13.49 0.32 -8.16
N GLU A 253 -14.51 0.29 -9.01
CA GLU A 253 -15.22 -0.94 -9.38
C GLU A 253 -14.28 -1.94 -10.06
N ALA A 254 -13.46 -1.48 -11.00
CA ALA A 254 -12.55 -2.34 -11.74
C ALA A 254 -11.41 -2.87 -10.83
N ALA A 255 -10.87 -2.02 -9.96
CA ALA A 255 -9.86 -2.42 -8.99
C ALA A 255 -10.41 -3.45 -7.99
N ALA A 256 -11.61 -3.21 -7.46
CA ALA A 256 -12.25 -4.11 -6.51
C ALA A 256 -12.60 -5.47 -7.14
N GLN A 257 -13.16 -5.45 -8.36
CA GLN A 257 -13.48 -6.68 -9.08
C GLN A 257 -12.22 -7.53 -9.33
N ALA A 258 -11.11 -6.90 -9.72
CA ALA A 258 -9.83 -7.59 -9.90
C ALA A 258 -9.35 -8.26 -8.61
N ILE A 259 -9.48 -7.59 -7.46
CA ILE A 259 -9.13 -8.16 -6.16
C ILE A 259 -10.07 -9.33 -5.81
N LEU A 260 -11.39 -9.18 -6.00
CA LEU A 260 -12.37 -10.23 -5.69
C LEU A 260 -12.17 -11.45 -6.58
N ASP A 261 -11.98 -11.27 -7.89
CA ASP A 261 -11.69 -12.38 -8.81
C ASP A 261 -10.44 -13.13 -8.41
N PHE A 262 -9.37 -12.41 -8.04
CA PHE A 262 -8.14 -13.00 -7.56
C PHE A 262 -8.33 -13.77 -6.25
N VAL A 263 -9.04 -13.20 -5.28
CA VAL A 263 -9.28 -13.84 -3.97
C VAL A 263 -10.15 -15.10 -4.13
N HIS A 264 -11.10 -15.11 -5.07
CA HIS A 264 -12.01 -16.25 -5.29
C HIS A 264 -11.52 -17.26 -6.33
N ASP A 265 -10.37 -17.03 -6.98
CA ASP A 265 -9.82 -17.97 -7.95
C ASP A 265 -9.47 -19.31 -7.25
N GLU A 266 -10.23 -20.37 -7.55
CA GLU A 266 -10.04 -21.71 -6.98
C GLU A 266 -8.67 -22.34 -7.30
N LYS A 267 -7.95 -21.79 -8.29
CA LYS A 267 -6.60 -22.26 -8.66
C LYS A 267 -5.52 -21.73 -7.73
N ILE A 268 -5.87 -20.77 -6.87
CA ILE A 268 -4.99 -20.07 -5.95
C ILE A 268 -5.02 -20.68 -4.52
N GLY A 269 -5.96 -21.59 -4.23
CA GLY A 269 -6.16 -22.23 -2.92
C GLY A 269 -5.38 -23.51 -2.68
#